data_75f53530df63cc634feeda633f5f2a55
#
_entry.id   75f53530df63cc634feeda633f5f2a55
#
_cell.length_a   1.000
_cell.length_b   1.000
_cell.length_c   1.000
_cell.angle_alpha   90.00
_cell.angle_beta   90.00
_cell.angle_gamma   90.00
#
_symmetry.space_group_name_H-M   'P 1'
#
loop_
_entity.id
_entity.type
_entity.pdbx_description
1 polymer ?
#
loop_
_entity_poly.entity_id
_entity_poly.type
_entity_poly.pdbx_seq_one_letter_code
_entity_poly.pdbx_strand_id
1 'polypeptide(L)'
;MEHPDLDTTVIDARLAAAKEASYRLARATTAEKDAALERVSVLLRERTADIIAANALDLEAGGEAGLSSGLLDRLALDERRVGSLADAVLEVIALTDPIGDTVSGRSLPNGVRIDQVRVPLGVVGAIYEARPNVTIDIAVLALKSGNAVVLRGGTAAEQTNRVLVGVLRDALESVGLPADGVQTVDDFGRAGARHLMQAREYVDVLIPRGSAGLIRAVVDEAKVPVIETGAGVVHMFLDASAREDWAVELVHNAKVQRPSVCNALETLLVHRDAAERLLPAVLDRLEASGVTVHADERVRALRPETVPVTEEDWATEHMSLDLSVGIVDSMDDALRHIRRFSTKHTESIVTNDLGNAERFLNEVDAAPSVNRVEALTMTAAASTSLRNRSALPRSFVTIDSVCLVE
;
A
#
# COMPACT_ATOMS: atom_id res chain seq x y z
N MET A 1 -7.37 -20.88 -24.74
CA MET A 1 -8.81 -21.14 -24.87
C MET A 1 -9.48 -19.77 -24.88
N GLU A 2 -9.90 -19.32 -26.05
CA GLU A 2 -10.73 -18.12 -26.19
C GLU A 2 -12.06 -18.42 -25.50
N HIS A 3 -12.44 -17.57 -24.55
CA HIS A 3 -13.76 -17.60 -23.94
C HIS A 3 -14.78 -17.19 -25.00
N PRO A 4 -15.96 -17.86 -25.05
CA PRO A 4 -17.03 -17.43 -25.96
C PRO A 4 -17.37 -15.98 -25.69
N ASP A 5 -17.69 -15.24 -26.75
CA ASP A 5 -17.91 -13.81 -26.85
C ASP A 5 -18.47 -13.17 -25.57
N LEU A 6 -17.57 -12.53 -24.80
CA LEU A 6 -18.00 -11.65 -23.71
C LEU A 6 -18.78 -10.52 -24.39
N ASP A 7 -20.04 -10.33 -24.02
CA ASP A 7 -20.78 -9.15 -24.45
C ASP A 7 -20.18 -7.91 -23.78
N THR A 8 -19.18 -7.31 -24.43
CA THR A 8 -18.50 -6.12 -23.95
C THR A 8 -19.42 -4.91 -23.85
N THR A 9 -20.59 -4.94 -24.49
CA THR A 9 -21.56 -3.83 -24.51
C THR A 9 -22.00 -3.44 -23.09
N VAL A 10 -22.20 -4.42 -22.21
CA VAL A 10 -22.61 -4.15 -20.82
C VAL A 10 -21.46 -3.54 -20.02
N ILE A 11 -20.22 -4.00 -20.24
CA ILE A 11 -19.05 -3.42 -19.58
C ILE A 11 -18.86 -1.98 -20.06
N ASP A 12 -18.88 -1.77 -21.37
CA ASP A 12 -18.73 -0.43 -21.97
C ASP A 12 -19.81 0.54 -21.46
N ALA A 13 -21.05 0.09 -21.31
CA ALA A 13 -22.12 0.90 -20.74
C ALA A 13 -21.82 1.32 -19.28
N ARG A 14 -21.30 0.42 -18.44
CA ARG A 14 -20.89 0.74 -17.06
C ARG A 14 -19.72 1.73 -17.04
N LEU A 15 -18.72 1.53 -17.90
CA LEU A 15 -17.56 2.42 -18.00
C LEU A 15 -17.96 3.81 -18.50
N ALA A 16 -18.85 3.89 -19.51
CA ALA A 16 -19.39 5.15 -20.01
C ALA A 16 -20.19 5.88 -18.92
N ALA A 17 -21.01 5.16 -18.14
CA ALA A 17 -21.76 5.74 -17.03
C ALA A 17 -20.83 6.31 -15.94
N ALA A 18 -19.74 5.60 -15.60
CA ALA A 18 -18.71 6.10 -14.68
C ALA A 18 -18.03 7.36 -15.25
N LYS A 19 -17.73 7.37 -16.56
CA LYS A 19 -17.11 8.54 -17.21
C LYS A 19 -18.03 9.75 -17.16
N GLU A 20 -19.32 9.59 -17.45
CA GLU A 20 -20.29 10.68 -17.34
C GLU A 20 -20.43 11.17 -15.89
N ALA A 21 -20.53 10.25 -14.94
CA ALA A 21 -20.60 10.58 -13.51
C ALA A 21 -19.36 11.36 -13.03
N SER A 22 -18.18 11.08 -13.58
CA SER A 22 -16.94 11.75 -13.21
C SER A 22 -16.99 13.26 -13.42
N TYR A 23 -17.69 13.74 -14.44
CA TYR A 23 -17.85 15.18 -14.70
C TYR A 23 -18.67 15.90 -13.63
N ARG A 24 -19.63 15.22 -13.00
CA ARG A 24 -20.37 15.78 -11.86
C ARG A 24 -19.54 15.73 -10.58
N LEU A 25 -18.84 14.61 -10.32
CA LEU A 25 -17.97 14.43 -9.15
C LEU A 25 -16.81 15.44 -9.14
N ALA A 26 -16.21 15.71 -10.31
CA ALA A 26 -15.15 16.71 -10.44
C ALA A 26 -15.57 18.14 -10.03
N ARG A 27 -16.86 18.41 -10.00
CA ARG A 27 -17.44 19.71 -9.60
C ARG A 27 -18.10 19.67 -8.23
N ALA A 28 -18.05 18.51 -7.55
CA ALA A 28 -18.60 18.38 -6.21
C ALA A 28 -17.77 19.22 -5.22
N THR A 29 -18.45 19.94 -4.38
CA THR A 29 -17.81 20.68 -3.29
C THR A 29 -17.27 19.72 -2.24
N THR A 30 -16.30 20.18 -1.43
CA THR A 30 -15.80 19.41 -0.28
C THR A 30 -16.93 18.96 0.62
N ALA A 31 -17.92 19.83 0.89
CA ALA A 31 -19.06 19.50 1.73
C ALA A 31 -19.95 18.38 1.14
N GLU A 32 -20.17 18.37 -0.18
CA GLU A 32 -20.91 17.28 -0.83
C GLU A 32 -20.16 15.95 -0.79
N LYS A 33 -18.84 15.99 -1.00
CA LYS A 33 -17.97 14.80 -0.91
C LYS A 33 -17.94 14.25 0.51
N ASP A 34 -17.75 15.12 1.50
CA ASP A 34 -17.71 14.72 2.91
C ASP A 34 -19.06 14.15 3.38
N ALA A 35 -20.18 14.77 2.98
CA ALA A 35 -21.51 14.23 3.29
C ALA A 35 -21.73 12.83 2.67
N ALA A 36 -21.24 12.58 1.45
CA ALA A 36 -21.29 11.25 0.84
C ALA A 36 -20.48 10.24 1.64
N LEU A 37 -19.25 10.59 2.04
CA LEU A 37 -18.37 9.71 2.83
C LEU A 37 -18.94 9.47 4.25
N GLU A 38 -19.51 10.49 4.90
CA GLU A 38 -20.22 10.30 6.17
C GLU A 38 -21.35 9.28 6.02
N ARG A 39 -22.10 9.36 4.93
CA ARG A 39 -23.17 8.41 4.66
C ARG A 39 -22.62 7.00 4.38
N VAL A 40 -21.48 6.86 3.74
CA VAL A 40 -20.76 5.56 3.58
C VAL A 40 -20.47 4.97 4.96
N SER A 41 -19.85 5.73 5.87
CA SER A 41 -19.53 5.27 7.22
C SER A 41 -20.78 4.82 7.98
N VAL A 42 -21.87 5.57 7.88
CA VAL A 42 -23.15 5.20 8.51
C VAL A 42 -23.72 3.92 7.91
N LEU A 43 -23.77 3.80 6.58
CA LEU A 43 -24.33 2.62 5.90
C LEU A 43 -23.50 1.36 6.13
N LEU A 44 -22.19 1.44 6.24
CA LEU A 44 -21.34 0.31 6.62
C LEU A 44 -21.76 -0.27 7.97
N ARG A 45 -22.03 0.59 8.95
CA ARG A 45 -22.49 0.17 10.29
C ARG A 45 -23.93 -0.36 10.26
N GLU A 46 -24.83 0.32 9.55
CA GLU A 46 -26.24 -0.10 9.42
C GLU A 46 -26.37 -1.46 8.72
N ARG A 47 -25.51 -1.76 7.75
CA ARG A 47 -25.54 -3.01 6.95
C ARG A 47 -24.47 -4.03 7.36
N THR A 48 -23.93 -3.93 8.56
CA THR A 48 -22.89 -4.86 9.05
C THR A 48 -23.34 -6.31 8.94
N ALA A 49 -24.59 -6.63 9.27
CA ALA A 49 -25.11 -7.99 9.17
C ALA A 49 -25.14 -8.52 7.72
N ASP A 50 -25.53 -7.69 6.75
CA ASP A 50 -25.58 -8.06 5.33
C ASP A 50 -24.15 -8.28 4.77
N ILE A 51 -23.21 -7.41 5.16
CA ILE A 51 -21.80 -7.52 4.78
C ILE A 51 -21.21 -8.82 5.31
N ILE A 52 -21.41 -9.14 6.59
CA ILE A 52 -20.90 -10.37 7.21
C ILE A 52 -21.55 -11.61 6.58
N ALA A 53 -22.85 -11.57 6.28
CA ALA A 53 -23.54 -12.67 5.63
C ALA A 53 -22.98 -12.94 4.22
N ALA A 54 -22.72 -11.90 3.42
CA ALA A 54 -22.09 -12.03 2.12
C ALA A 54 -20.63 -12.53 2.24
N ASN A 55 -19.91 -12.05 3.25
CA ASN A 55 -18.54 -12.47 3.51
C ASN A 55 -18.44 -13.94 3.94
N ALA A 56 -19.40 -14.45 4.67
CA ALA A 56 -19.46 -15.86 5.04
C ALA A 56 -19.56 -16.79 3.81
N LEU A 57 -20.31 -16.37 2.78
CA LEU A 57 -20.38 -17.12 1.50
C LEU A 57 -19.04 -17.14 0.78
N ASP A 58 -18.34 -16.00 0.75
CA ASP A 58 -17.01 -15.90 0.14
C ASP A 58 -15.97 -16.73 0.90
N LEU A 59 -16.03 -16.78 2.23
CA LEU A 59 -15.13 -17.58 3.07
C LEU A 59 -15.38 -19.07 2.88
N GLU A 60 -16.63 -19.52 2.80
CA GLU A 60 -17.01 -20.92 2.53
C GLU A 60 -16.44 -21.35 1.16
N ALA A 61 -16.76 -20.58 0.11
CA ALA A 61 -16.26 -20.84 -1.24
C ALA A 61 -14.72 -20.82 -1.32
N GLY A 62 -14.08 -19.88 -0.62
CA GLY A 62 -12.62 -19.81 -0.53
C GLY A 62 -12.00 -21.02 0.17
N GLY A 63 -12.62 -21.51 1.24
CA GLY A 63 -12.22 -22.72 1.95
C GLY A 63 -12.33 -23.96 1.06
N GLU A 64 -13.43 -24.12 0.35
CA GLU A 64 -13.64 -25.23 -0.62
C GLU A 64 -12.63 -25.18 -1.79
N ALA A 65 -12.27 -23.96 -2.24
CA ALA A 65 -11.27 -23.75 -3.26
C ALA A 65 -9.82 -23.93 -2.77
N GLY A 66 -9.61 -24.22 -1.47
CA GLY A 66 -8.30 -24.50 -0.89
C GLY A 66 -7.42 -23.25 -0.69
N LEU A 67 -8.00 -22.08 -0.47
CA LEU A 67 -7.24 -20.89 -0.12
C LEU A 67 -6.45 -21.10 1.17
N SER A 68 -5.22 -20.55 1.23
CA SER A 68 -4.40 -20.61 2.43
C SER A 68 -5.06 -19.87 3.61
N SER A 69 -4.71 -20.25 4.84
CA SER A 69 -5.22 -19.59 6.05
C SER A 69 -4.94 -18.07 6.06
N GLY A 70 -3.80 -17.65 5.54
CA GLY A 70 -3.45 -16.23 5.41
C GLY A 70 -4.33 -15.48 4.40
N LEU A 71 -4.75 -16.14 3.30
CA LEU A 71 -5.68 -15.54 2.34
C LEU A 71 -7.10 -15.48 2.89
N LEU A 72 -7.53 -16.52 3.62
CA LEU A 72 -8.83 -16.53 4.29
C LEU A 72 -8.91 -15.46 5.39
N ASP A 73 -7.84 -15.25 6.17
CA ASP A 73 -7.80 -14.16 7.15
C ASP A 73 -7.90 -12.77 6.49
N ARG A 74 -7.24 -12.57 5.35
CA ARG A 74 -7.33 -11.32 4.58
C ARG A 74 -8.72 -11.09 3.98
N LEU A 75 -9.43 -12.16 3.65
CA LEU A 75 -10.79 -12.11 3.11
C LEU A 75 -11.82 -11.85 4.19
N ALA A 76 -11.59 -12.30 5.42
CA ALA A 76 -12.55 -12.28 6.50
C ALA A 76 -12.93 -10.87 6.96
N LEU A 77 -14.23 -10.61 7.09
CA LEU A 77 -14.79 -9.44 7.73
C LEU A 77 -15.68 -9.88 8.90
N ASP A 78 -15.38 -9.40 10.09
CA ASP A 78 -16.20 -9.48 11.27
C ASP A 78 -16.79 -8.10 11.63
N GLU A 79 -17.63 -8.02 12.64
CA GLU A 79 -18.26 -6.78 13.11
C GLU A 79 -17.19 -5.71 13.46
N ARG A 80 -16.09 -6.12 14.08
CA ARG A 80 -15.00 -5.23 14.44
C ARG A 80 -14.29 -4.68 13.19
N ARG A 81 -13.99 -5.53 12.20
CA ARG A 81 -13.33 -5.13 10.94
C ARG A 81 -14.23 -4.21 10.12
N VAL A 82 -15.55 -4.48 10.05
CA VAL A 82 -16.50 -3.55 9.39
C VAL A 82 -16.57 -2.22 10.14
N GLY A 83 -16.57 -2.24 11.48
CA GLY A 83 -16.46 -1.03 12.30
C GLY A 83 -15.20 -0.23 11.99
N SER A 84 -14.05 -0.90 11.89
CA SER A 84 -12.77 -0.25 11.52
C SER A 84 -12.79 0.36 10.12
N LEU A 85 -13.45 -0.28 9.14
CA LEU A 85 -13.64 0.31 7.81
C LEU A 85 -14.46 1.61 7.89
N ALA A 86 -15.54 1.61 8.67
CA ALA A 86 -16.35 2.80 8.86
C ALA A 86 -15.57 3.94 9.54
N ASP A 87 -14.67 3.62 10.49
CA ASP A 87 -13.79 4.59 11.13
C ASP A 87 -12.75 5.13 10.16
N ALA A 88 -12.13 4.28 9.32
CA ALA A 88 -11.18 4.68 8.29
C ALA A 88 -11.80 5.68 7.28
N VAL A 89 -13.08 5.51 6.94
CA VAL A 89 -13.80 6.50 6.11
C VAL A 89 -13.83 7.88 6.78
N LEU A 90 -14.04 7.95 8.10
CA LEU A 90 -14.05 9.21 8.85
C LEU A 90 -12.64 9.84 8.88
N GLU A 91 -11.58 9.02 8.91
CA GLU A 91 -10.20 9.52 8.80
C GLU A 91 -9.96 10.18 7.43
N VAL A 92 -10.49 9.59 6.33
CA VAL A 92 -10.40 10.18 4.99
C VAL A 92 -11.17 11.53 4.90
N ILE A 93 -12.31 11.66 5.58
CA ILE A 93 -13.05 12.93 5.66
C ILE A 93 -12.18 14.02 6.30
N ALA A 94 -11.42 13.67 7.34
CA ALA A 94 -10.54 14.62 8.03
C ALA A 94 -9.34 15.11 7.19
N LEU A 95 -9.03 14.44 6.08
CA LEU A 95 -7.99 14.89 5.16
C LEU A 95 -8.42 16.16 4.43
N THR A 96 -7.45 17.06 4.21
CA THR A 96 -7.67 18.24 3.37
C THR A 96 -8.05 17.82 1.95
N ASP A 97 -9.08 18.46 1.41
CA ASP A 97 -9.47 18.26 0.01
C ASP A 97 -8.36 18.81 -0.91
N PRO A 98 -7.73 17.97 -1.75
CA PRO A 98 -6.62 18.43 -2.59
C PRO A 98 -7.07 19.23 -3.81
N ILE A 99 -8.36 19.19 -4.15
CA ILE A 99 -8.86 19.79 -5.40
C ILE A 99 -8.97 21.30 -5.27
N GLY A 100 -8.39 22.00 -6.24
CA GLY A 100 -8.34 23.46 -6.25
C GLY A 100 -7.08 24.06 -5.61
N ASP A 101 -6.24 23.25 -4.95
CA ASP A 101 -4.97 23.70 -4.40
C ASP A 101 -4.04 24.24 -5.48
N THR A 102 -3.49 25.42 -5.30
CA THR A 102 -2.46 25.97 -6.19
C THR A 102 -1.09 25.43 -5.80
N VAL A 103 -0.52 24.58 -6.65
CA VAL A 103 0.81 23.98 -6.47
C VAL A 103 1.92 25.01 -6.73
N SER A 104 1.77 25.82 -7.76
CA SER A 104 2.69 26.91 -8.11
C SER A 104 1.98 28.01 -8.89
N GLY A 105 2.50 29.24 -8.80
CA GLY A 105 2.00 30.35 -9.59
C GLY A 105 3.16 31.30 -9.94
N ARG A 106 3.13 31.88 -11.15
CA ARG A 106 4.11 32.87 -11.60
C ARG A 106 3.54 33.82 -12.62
N SER A 107 4.04 35.05 -12.64
CA SER A 107 3.81 36.02 -13.71
C SER A 107 5.00 36.05 -14.66
N LEU A 108 4.77 35.99 -15.95
CA LEU A 108 5.79 36.09 -16.99
C LEU A 108 6.12 37.56 -17.28
N PRO A 109 7.29 37.86 -17.89
CA PRO A 109 7.64 39.25 -18.25
C PRO A 109 6.68 39.95 -19.20
N ASN A 110 5.90 39.19 -19.96
CA ASN A 110 4.84 39.69 -20.84
C ASN A 110 3.47 39.93 -20.14
N GLY A 111 3.42 39.76 -18.80
CA GLY A 111 2.21 39.96 -18.00
C GLY A 111 1.27 38.74 -17.91
N VAL A 112 1.57 37.63 -18.58
CA VAL A 112 0.77 36.41 -18.47
C VAL A 112 0.99 35.78 -17.09
N ARG A 113 -0.12 35.50 -16.39
CA ARG A 113 -0.11 34.75 -15.13
C ARG A 113 -0.36 33.26 -15.42
N ILE A 114 0.45 32.40 -14.81
CA ILE A 114 0.32 30.96 -14.90
C ILE A 114 0.13 30.42 -13.47
N ASP A 115 -0.98 29.73 -13.22
CA ASP A 115 -1.25 29.03 -11.98
C ASP A 115 -1.41 27.53 -12.29
N GLN A 116 -0.68 26.70 -11.55
CA GLN A 116 -0.81 25.24 -11.59
C GLN A 116 -1.73 24.81 -10.45
N VAL A 117 -2.89 24.24 -10.80
CA VAL A 117 -3.94 23.88 -9.85
C VAL A 117 -4.19 22.37 -9.89
N ARG A 118 -4.42 21.75 -8.74
CA ARG A 118 -4.80 20.33 -8.65
C ARG A 118 -6.24 20.13 -9.14
N VAL A 119 -6.43 19.12 -9.98
CA VAL A 119 -7.75 18.72 -10.54
C VAL A 119 -7.92 17.21 -10.39
N PRO A 120 -9.17 16.68 -10.38
CA PRO A 120 -9.40 15.23 -10.41
C PRO A 120 -8.80 14.57 -11.65
N LEU A 121 -8.42 13.31 -11.53
CA LEU A 121 -7.92 12.49 -12.66
C LEU A 121 -9.04 12.14 -13.64
N GLY A 122 -10.25 11.94 -13.13
CA GLY A 122 -11.41 11.51 -13.90
C GLY A 122 -11.99 10.18 -13.41
N VAL A 123 -11.76 9.10 -14.14
CA VAL A 123 -12.14 7.74 -13.74
C VAL A 123 -10.92 6.94 -13.34
N VAL A 124 -10.91 6.46 -12.09
CA VAL A 124 -9.89 5.58 -11.55
C VAL A 124 -10.37 4.14 -11.69
N GLY A 125 -9.63 3.31 -12.43
CA GLY A 125 -9.83 1.87 -12.44
C GLY A 125 -8.96 1.22 -11.36
N ALA A 126 -9.53 0.33 -10.54
CA ALA A 126 -8.77 -0.42 -9.55
C ALA A 126 -8.88 -1.92 -9.78
N ILE A 127 -7.75 -2.62 -9.86
CA ILE A 127 -7.69 -4.08 -10.01
C ILE A 127 -6.97 -4.64 -8.79
N TYR A 128 -7.69 -5.44 -7.98
CA TYR A 128 -7.15 -5.94 -6.72
C TYR A 128 -7.55 -7.39 -6.43
N GLU A 129 -6.80 -8.03 -5.56
CA GLU A 129 -7.04 -9.40 -5.12
C GLU A 129 -7.99 -9.45 -3.92
N ALA A 130 -8.21 -10.63 -3.36
CA ALA A 130 -9.15 -10.98 -2.28
C ALA A 130 -8.96 -10.16 -0.99
N ARG A 131 -9.37 -8.90 -1.03
CA ARG A 131 -9.33 -7.96 0.11
C ARG A 131 -10.54 -7.02 0.03
N PRO A 132 -11.68 -7.38 0.66
CA PRO A 132 -12.91 -6.58 0.57
C PRO A 132 -12.74 -5.15 1.10
N ASN A 133 -11.87 -4.92 2.09
CA ASN A 133 -11.56 -3.58 2.59
C ASN A 133 -11.06 -2.64 1.48
N VAL A 134 -10.26 -3.14 0.54
CA VAL A 134 -9.71 -2.34 -0.57
C VAL A 134 -10.80 -1.74 -1.44
N THR A 135 -11.98 -2.39 -1.53
CA THR A 135 -13.17 -1.85 -2.21
C THR A 135 -13.58 -0.50 -1.62
N ILE A 136 -13.62 -0.40 -0.29
CA ILE A 136 -13.96 0.85 0.41
C ILE A 136 -12.80 1.84 0.34
N ASP A 137 -11.58 1.41 0.65
CA ASP A 137 -10.40 2.29 0.74
C ASP A 137 -10.17 3.07 -0.56
N ILE A 138 -10.12 2.36 -1.70
CA ILE A 138 -9.90 3.00 -3.00
C ILE A 138 -11.09 3.88 -3.39
N ALA A 139 -12.32 3.41 -3.16
CA ALA A 139 -13.51 4.17 -3.53
C ALA A 139 -13.61 5.50 -2.75
N VAL A 140 -13.39 5.48 -1.43
CA VAL A 140 -13.51 6.70 -0.62
C VAL A 140 -12.40 7.70 -0.92
N LEU A 141 -11.18 7.25 -1.21
CA LEU A 141 -10.08 8.12 -1.66
C LEU A 141 -10.35 8.73 -3.02
N ALA A 142 -10.87 7.94 -3.98
CA ALA A 142 -11.28 8.43 -5.29
C ALA A 142 -12.39 9.49 -5.18
N LEU A 143 -13.44 9.22 -4.39
CA LEU A 143 -14.55 10.15 -4.17
C LEU A 143 -14.09 11.42 -3.44
N LYS A 144 -13.25 11.32 -2.40
CA LYS A 144 -12.69 12.49 -1.69
C LYS A 144 -11.90 13.40 -2.62
N SER A 145 -11.21 12.84 -3.59
CA SER A 145 -10.45 13.57 -4.61
C SER A 145 -11.26 13.86 -5.89
N GLY A 146 -12.59 13.73 -5.85
CA GLY A 146 -13.49 14.15 -6.94
C GLY A 146 -13.50 13.24 -8.17
N ASN A 147 -13.01 12.00 -8.03
CA ASN A 147 -12.95 11.02 -9.12
C ASN A 147 -14.13 10.04 -9.05
N ALA A 148 -14.51 9.50 -10.20
CA ALA A 148 -15.27 8.26 -10.27
C ALA A 148 -14.34 7.05 -10.17
N VAL A 149 -14.87 5.88 -9.79
CA VAL A 149 -14.09 4.67 -9.64
C VAL A 149 -14.77 3.46 -10.28
N VAL A 150 -13.99 2.64 -10.97
CA VAL A 150 -14.41 1.33 -11.49
C VAL A 150 -13.56 0.25 -10.81
N LEU A 151 -14.23 -0.59 -10.06
CA LEU A 151 -13.63 -1.60 -9.21
C LEU A 151 -13.61 -2.97 -9.89
N ARG A 152 -12.49 -3.68 -9.74
CA ARG A 152 -12.36 -5.09 -10.11
C ARG A 152 -11.64 -5.82 -9.00
N GLY A 153 -12.40 -6.38 -8.08
CA GLY A 153 -11.89 -7.24 -7.01
C GLY A 153 -11.65 -8.68 -7.47
N GLY A 154 -10.96 -9.44 -6.65
CA GLY A 154 -10.79 -10.87 -6.87
C GLY A 154 -12.10 -11.65 -6.72
N THR A 155 -12.27 -12.72 -7.48
CA THR A 155 -13.46 -13.58 -7.44
C THR A 155 -13.72 -14.18 -6.05
N ALA A 156 -12.70 -14.30 -5.21
CA ALA A 156 -12.83 -14.79 -3.83
C ALA A 156 -13.62 -13.84 -2.92
N ALA A 157 -13.84 -12.58 -3.29
CA ALA A 157 -14.56 -11.57 -2.50
C ALA A 157 -15.82 -11.05 -3.23
N GLU A 158 -16.32 -11.76 -4.22
CA GLU A 158 -17.36 -11.26 -5.13
C GLU A 158 -18.66 -10.89 -4.43
N GLN A 159 -19.16 -11.73 -3.50
CA GLN A 159 -20.40 -11.46 -2.79
C GLN A 159 -20.24 -10.26 -1.85
N THR A 160 -19.16 -10.21 -1.10
CA THR A 160 -18.83 -9.10 -0.21
C THR A 160 -18.68 -7.79 -1.01
N ASN A 161 -17.91 -7.79 -2.09
CA ASN A 161 -17.70 -6.60 -2.93
C ASN A 161 -19.03 -6.07 -3.50
N ARG A 162 -19.94 -6.96 -3.91
CA ARG A 162 -21.26 -6.56 -4.41
C ARG A 162 -22.04 -5.76 -3.38
N VAL A 163 -22.04 -6.19 -2.11
CA VAL A 163 -22.71 -5.47 -1.01
C VAL A 163 -22.03 -4.15 -0.74
N LEU A 164 -20.68 -4.12 -0.67
CA LEU A 164 -19.90 -2.91 -0.41
C LEU A 164 -20.09 -1.85 -1.52
N VAL A 165 -20.08 -2.26 -2.78
CA VAL A 165 -20.38 -1.37 -3.92
C VAL A 165 -21.80 -0.83 -3.82
N GLY A 166 -22.77 -1.65 -3.40
CA GLY A 166 -24.14 -1.19 -3.11
C GLY A 166 -24.18 -0.10 -2.04
N VAL A 167 -23.44 -0.27 -0.94
CA VAL A 167 -23.30 0.74 0.13
C VAL A 167 -22.77 2.07 -0.43
N LEU A 168 -21.71 2.03 -1.24
CA LEU A 168 -21.12 3.22 -1.83
C LEU A 168 -22.07 3.96 -2.77
N ARG A 169 -22.77 3.22 -3.63
CA ARG A 169 -23.74 3.77 -4.60
C ARG A 169 -24.93 4.42 -3.89
N ASP A 170 -25.49 3.74 -2.90
CA ASP A 170 -26.63 4.27 -2.12
C ASP A 170 -26.23 5.51 -1.30
N ALA A 171 -25.00 5.56 -0.81
CA ALA A 171 -24.47 6.74 -0.12
C ALA A 171 -24.40 7.96 -1.07
N LEU A 172 -23.88 7.80 -2.28
CA LEU A 172 -23.84 8.87 -3.29
C LEU A 172 -25.24 9.36 -3.64
N GLU A 173 -26.16 8.44 -3.94
CA GLU A 173 -27.53 8.77 -4.30
C GLU A 173 -28.26 9.54 -3.18
N SER A 174 -28.04 9.16 -1.93
CA SER A 174 -28.69 9.79 -0.77
C SER A 174 -28.34 11.26 -0.57
N VAL A 175 -27.21 11.71 -1.14
CA VAL A 175 -26.76 13.11 -1.09
C VAL A 175 -26.88 13.84 -2.45
N GLY A 176 -27.52 13.21 -3.45
CA GLY A 176 -27.74 13.79 -4.78
C GLY A 176 -26.51 13.76 -5.68
N LEU A 177 -25.51 12.94 -5.38
CA LEU A 177 -24.40 12.64 -6.27
C LEU A 177 -24.71 11.39 -7.12
N PRO A 178 -24.14 11.28 -8.34
CA PRO A 178 -24.43 10.16 -9.21
C PRO A 178 -23.92 8.83 -8.64
N ALA A 179 -24.83 7.86 -8.42
CA ALA A 179 -24.46 6.52 -7.99
C ALA A 179 -23.49 5.82 -8.95
N ASP A 180 -23.55 6.16 -10.25
CA ASP A 180 -22.65 5.65 -11.29
C ASP A 180 -21.21 6.15 -11.16
N GLY A 181 -20.94 7.04 -10.22
CA GLY A 181 -19.57 7.39 -9.79
C GLY A 181 -18.81 6.21 -9.17
N VAL A 182 -19.51 5.15 -8.76
CA VAL A 182 -18.91 3.87 -8.34
C VAL A 182 -19.50 2.75 -9.16
N GLN A 183 -18.65 2.03 -9.90
CA GLN A 183 -18.99 0.88 -10.73
C GLN A 183 -18.11 -0.33 -10.36
N THR A 184 -18.57 -1.53 -10.71
CA THR A 184 -17.77 -2.75 -10.65
C THR A 184 -17.90 -3.57 -11.92
N VAL A 185 -16.83 -4.30 -12.25
CA VAL A 185 -16.77 -5.29 -13.34
C VAL A 185 -16.49 -6.70 -12.83
N ASP A 186 -16.73 -6.96 -11.53
CA ASP A 186 -16.47 -8.26 -10.89
C ASP A 186 -17.26 -9.39 -11.57
N ASP A 187 -18.52 -9.13 -11.98
CA ASP A 187 -19.39 -10.10 -12.64
C ASP A 187 -18.77 -10.70 -13.91
N PHE A 188 -17.76 -10.04 -14.51
CA PHE A 188 -17.13 -10.47 -15.76
C PHE A 188 -15.78 -11.18 -15.53
N GLY A 189 -15.41 -11.43 -14.28
CA GLY A 189 -14.22 -12.19 -13.93
C GLY A 189 -12.93 -11.63 -14.55
N ARG A 190 -12.06 -12.52 -15.06
CA ARG A 190 -10.77 -12.11 -15.68
C ARG A 190 -10.96 -11.34 -16.99
N ALA A 191 -12.03 -11.61 -17.72
CA ALA A 191 -12.31 -10.90 -18.97
C ALA A 191 -12.67 -9.44 -18.70
N GLY A 192 -13.44 -9.16 -17.61
CA GLY A 192 -13.70 -7.79 -17.15
C GLY A 192 -12.42 -7.05 -16.77
N ALA A 193 -11.46 -7.71 -16.09
CA ALA A 193 -10.17 -7.12 -15.79
C ALA A 193 -9.39 -6.73 -17.05
N ARG A 194 -9.31 -7.63 -18.04
CA ARG A 194 -8.64 -7.35 -19.32
C ARG A 194 -9.31 -6.21 -20.08
N HIS A 195 -10.64 -6.19 -20.10
CA HIS A 195 -11.38 -5.11 -20.75
C HIS A 195 -11.10 -3.77 -20.06
N LEU A 196 -11.12 -3.73 -18.73
CA LEU A 196 -10.79 -2.53 -17.95
C LEU A 196 -9.38 -2.02 -18.26
N MET A 197 -8.37 -2.92 -18.36
CA MET A 197 -6.99 -2.55 -18.73
C MET A 197 -6.87 -1.92 -20.11
N GLN A 198 -7.77 -2.23 -21.02
CA GLN A 198 -7.79 -1.71 -22.41
C GLN A 198 -8.67 -0.47 -22.59
N ALA A 199 -9.51 -0.14 -21.63
CA ALA A 199 -10.61 0.83 -21.73
C ALA A 199 -10.17 2.30 -21.63
N ARG A 200 -9.14 2.71 -22.38
CA ARG A 200 -8.53 4.05 -22.35
C ARG A 200 -9.51 5.18 -22.71
N GLU A 201 -10.60 4.86 -23.39
CA GLU A 201 -11.64 5.83 -23.73
C GLU A 201 -12.44 6.27 -22.49
N TYR A 202 -12.59 5.38 -21.52
CA TYR A 202 -13.42 5.58 -20.32
C TYR A 202 -12.63 5.76 -19.03
N VAL A 203 -11.46 5.13 -18.93
CA VAL A 203 -10.64 5.07 -17.71
C VAL A 203 -9.37 5.88 -17.89
N ASP A 204 -9.11 6.79 -16.97
CA ASP A 204 -7.99 7.74 -17.04
C ASP A 204 -6.71 7.17 -16.40
N VAL A 205 -6.86 6.33 -15.38
CA VAL A 205 -5.73 5.71 -14.67
C VAL A 205 -6.13 4.37 -14.05
N LEU A 206 -5.20 3.42 -13.99
CA LEU A 206 -5.36 2.14 -13.30
C LEU A 206 -4.45 2.09 -12.06
N ILE A 207 -4.97 1.52 -10.99
CA ILE A 207 -4.26 1.25 -9.75
C ILE A 207 -4.37 -0.25 -9.45
N PRO A 208 -3.34 -1.05 -9.77
CA PRO A 208 -3.28 -2.45 -9.35
C PRO A 208 -2.91 -2.56 -7.86
N ARG A 209 -3.55 -3.51 -7.14
CA ARG A 209 -3.27 -3.80 -5.74
C ARG A 209 -3.30 -5.30 -5.47
N GLY A 210 -2.17 -5.93 -5.21
CA GLY A 210 -2.11 -7.37 -4.95
C GLY A 210 -0.70 -7.91 -5.06
N SER A 211 -0.59 -9.17 -5.50
CA SER A 211 0.70 -9.83 -5.71
C SER A 211 1.54 -9.16 -6.81
N ALA A 212 2.85 -9.32 -6.73
CA ALA A 212 3.78 -8.84 -7.77
C ALA A 212 3.41 -9.37 -9.17
N GLY A 213 2.89 -10.59 -9.24
CA GLY A 213 2.40 -11.19 -10.49
C GLY A 213 1.19 -10.44 -11.08
N LEU A 214 0.21 -10.05 -10.25
CA LEU A 214 -0.92 -9.23 -10.70
C LEU A 214 -0.45 -7.86 -11.17
N ILE A 215 0.38 -7.19 -10.38
CA ILE A 215 0.87 -5.85 -10.70
C ILE A 215 1.62 -5.88 -12.04
N ARG A 216 2.54 -6.83 -12.22
CA ARG A 216 3.28 -6.99 -13.47
C ARG A 216 2.35 -7.25 -14.67
N ALA A 217 1.38 -8.15 -14.52
CA ALA A 217 0.41 -8.43 -15.58
C ALA A 217 -0.39 -7.17 -15.98
N VAL A 218 -0.80 -6.34 -15.01
CA VAL A 218 -1.51 -5.09 -15.30
C VAL A 218 -0.58 -4.10 -16.02
N VAL A 219 0.66 -3.96 -15.57
CA VAL A 219 1.64 -3.04 -16.18
C VAL A 219 1.96 -3.46 -17.63
N ASP A 220 2.16 -4.75 -17.86
CA ASP A 220 2.54 -5.28 -19.18
C ASP A 220 1.37 -5.25 -20.17
N GLU A 221 0.11 -5.45 -19.72
CA GLU A 221 -1.05 -5.61 -20.57
C GLU A 221 -1.91 -4.33 -20.73
N ALA A 222 -1.78 -3.34 -19.82
CA ALA A 222 -2.64 -2.16 -19.83
C ALA A 222 -2.31 -1.18 -20.96
N LYS A 223 -3.37 -0.62 -21.58
CA LYS A 223 -3.29 0.58 -22.43
C LYS A 223 -3.65 1.85 -21.67
N VAL A 224 -4.39 1.72 -20.58
CA VAL A 224 -4.65 2.80 -19.63
C VAL A 224 -3.38 3.07 -18.85
N PRO A 225 -3.00 4.34 -18.56
CA PRO A 225 -1.88 4.64 -17.67
C PRO A 225 -2.00 3.94 -16.33
N VAL A 226 -0.90 3.39 -15.81
CA VAL A 226 -0.87 2.63 -14.54
C VAL A 226 -0.09 3.40 -13.50
N ILE A 227 -0.64 3.54 -12.29
CA ILE A 227 0.08 3.92 -11.08
C ILE A 227 0.23 2.65 -10.26
N GLU A 228 1.43 2.10 -10.24
CA GLU A 228 1.72 0.87 -9.53
C GLU A 228 2.47 1.13 -8.22
N THR A 229 2.28 0.23 -7.26
CA THR A 229 3.17 0.05 -6.12
C THR A 229 3.91 -1.26 -6.33
N GLY A 230 5.25 -1.23 -6.33
CA GLY A 230 6.05 -2.44 -6.47
C GLY A 230 5.92 -3.39 -5.27
N ALA A 231 6.50 -4.57 -5.36
CA ALA A 231 6.79 -5.43 -4.22
C ALA A 231 7.69 -4.67 -3.22
N GLY A 232 7.60 -4.99 -1.94
CA GLY A 232 8.36 -4.31 -0.88
C GLY A 232 9.64 -5.05 -0.49
N VAL A 233 10.74 -4.98 -1.27
CA VAL A 233 12.04 -5.45 -0.79
C VAL A 233 12.67 -4.37 0.09
N VAL A 234 12.28 -4.39 1.35
CA VAL A 234 12.61 -3.36 2.36
C VAL A 234 13.98 -3.60 2.97
N HIS A 235 14.80 -2.55 3.04
CA HIS A 235 16.11 -2.62 3.66
C HIS A 235 16.20 -1.79 4.93
N MET A 236 16.97 -2.30 5.90
CA MET A 236 17.42 -1.53 7.04
C MET A 236 18.95 -1.59 7.12
N PHE A 237 19.59 -0.42 7.20
CA PHE A 237 21.02 -0.31 7.39
C PHE A 237 21.35 0.06 8.84
N LEU A 238 22.12 -0.80 9.53
CA LEU A 238 22.71 -0.50 10.83
C LEU A 238 24.08 0.13 10.62
N ASP A 239 24.17 1.43 10.84
CA ASP A 239 25.40 2.23 10.73
C ASP A 239 26.43 1.86 11.82
N ALA A 240 27.69 2.21 11.63
CA ALA A 240 28.76 1.99 12.61
C ALA A 240 28.43 2.58 13.99
N SER A 241 27.73 3.72 14.02
CA SER A 241 27.33 4.43 15.23
C SER A 241 26.02 3.92 15.87
N ALA A 242 25.32 2.96 15.24
CA ALA A 242 24.04 2.45 15.74
C ALA A 242 24.17 1.88 17.16
N ARG A 243 23.18 2.17 18.01
CA ARG A 243 23.11 1.62 19.37
C ARG A 243 22.52 0.22 19.33
N GLU A 244 23.03 -0.64 20.19
CA GLU A 244 22.61 -2.05 20.26
C GLU A 244 21.13 -2.19 20.67
N ASP A 245 20.70 -1.47 21.71
CA ASP A 245 19.33 -1.51 22.20
C ASP A 245 18.32 -1.12 21.11
N TRP A 246 18.65 -0.13 20.27
CA TRP A 246 17.82 0.27 19.15
C TRP A 246 17.87 -0.73 18.01
N ALA A 247 19.06 -1.20 17.66
CA ALA A 247 19.23 -2.18 16.60
C ALA A 247 18.38 -3.43 16.86
N VAL A 248 18.45 -3.98 18.08
CA VAL A 248 17.69 -5.18 18.45
C VAL A 248 16.18 -4.96 18.38
N GLU A 249 15.66 -3.89 19.00
CA GLU A 249 14.23 -3.65 19.07
C GLU A 249 13.65 -3.26 17.70
N LEU A 250 14.33 -2.41 16.92
CA LEU A 250 13.84 -1.94 15.64
C LEU A 250 13.87 -3.05 14.58
N VAL A 251 14.96 -3.81 14.48
CA VAL A 251 15.05 -4.93 13.53
C VAL A 251 14.00 -6.00 13.86
N HIS A 252 13.90 -6.37 15.14
CA HIS A 252 12.90 -7.35 15.58
C HIS A 252 11.47 -6.88 15.25
N ASN A 253 11.12 -5.65 15.65
CA ASN A 253 9.79 -5.13 15.37
C ASN A 253 9.49 -5.06 13.86
N ALA A 254 10.43 -4.55 13.06
CA ALA A 254 10.27 -4.40 11.63
C ALA A 254 10.05 -5.74 10.90
N LYS A 255 10.61 -6.85 11.42
CA LYS A 255 10.42 -8.18 10.81
C LYS A 255 9.24 -8.96 11.42
N VAL A 256 9.08 -8.93 12.74
CA VAL A 256 8.24 -9.94 13.44
C VAL A 256 6.80 -9.45 13.66
N GLN A 257 6.58 -8.14 13.75
CA GLN A 257 5.26 -7.60 14.06
C GLN A 257 4.18 -8.08 13.07
N ARG A 258 4.49 -8.00 11.77
CA ARG A 258 3.57 -8.43 10.70
C ARG A 258 4.37 -8.75 9.43
N PRO A 259 4.97 -9.94 9.31
CA PRO A 259 5.90 -10.26 8.22
C PRO A 259 5.28 -10.28 6.84
N SER A 260 3.94 -10.31 6.74
CA SER A 260 3.21 -10.38 5.47
C SER A 260 2.78 -9.03 4.89
N VAL A 261 3.29 -7.91 5.44
CA VAL A 261 3.02 -6.58 4.87
C VAL A 261 4.21 -6.08 4.05
N CYS A 262 3.92 -5.24 3.05
CA CYS A 262 4.89 -4.76 2.07
C CYS A 262 6.02 -3.87 2.64
N ASN A 263 5.88 -3.35 3.86
CA ASN A 263 6.90 -2.59 4.57
C ASN A 263 7.58 -3.40 5.70
N ALA A 264 7.35 -4.72 5.77
CA ALA A 264 8.13 -5.58 6.65
C ALA A 264 9.59 -5.64 6.18
N LEU A 265 10.51 -5.79 7.12
CA LEU A 265 11.94 -5.87 6.81
C LEU A 265 12.26 -7.16 6.05
N GLU A 266 12.92 -7.04 4.89
CA GLU A 266 13.33 -8.17 4.06
C GLU A 266 14.85 -8.33 3.99
N THR A 267 15.59 -7.22 4.10
CA THR A 267 17.05 -7.22 4.08
C THR A 267 17.63 -6.33 5.17
N LEU A 268 18.51 -6.92 5.99
CA LEU A 268 19.30 -6.21 6.99
C LEU A 268 20.77 -6.09 6.55
N LEU A 269 21.23 -4.85 6.41
CA LEU A 269 22.65 -4.56 6.15
C LEU A 269 23.30 -4.00 7.40
N VAL A 270 24.49 -4.49 7.75
CA VAL A 270 25.20 -4.06 8.95
C VAL A 270 26.59 -3.55 8.59
N HIS A 271 26.95 -2.36 9.07
CA HIS A 271 28.30 -1.84 8.87
C HIS A 271 29.33 -2.76 9.56
N ARG A 272 30.44 -3.06 8.87
CA ARG A 272 31.46 -3.98 9.38
C ARG A 272 31.96 -3.65 10.79
N ASP A 273 32.12 -2.35 11.12
CA ASP A 273 32.65 -1.91 12.42
C ASP A 273 31.59 -2.04 13.54
N ALA A 274 30.32 -2.31 13.19
CA ALA A 274 29.24 -2.57 14.13
C ALA A 274 28.87 -4.07 14.20
N ALA A 275 29.29 -4.87 13.23
CA ALA A 275 28.82 -6.23 13.05
C ALA A 275 29.07 -7.14 14.28
N GLU A 276 30.31 -7.18 14.79
CA GLU A 276 30.65 -8.01 15.98
C GLU A 276 29.89 -7.58 17.24
N ARG A 277 29.53 -6.30 17.34
CA ARG A 277 28.82 -5.73 18.48
C ARG A 277 27.31 -5.92 18.39
N LEU A 278 26.72 -5.75 17.21
CA LEU A 278 25.26 -5.72 17.05
C LEU A 278 24.66 -7.08 16.66
N LEU A 279 25.32 -7.81 15.75
CA LEU A 279 24.73 -9.03 15.17
C LEU A 279 24.42 -10.12 16.20
N PRO A 280 25.25 -10.41 17.22
CA PRO A 280 24.90 -11.47 18.16
C PRO A 280 23.56 -11.27 18.83
N ALA A 281 23.32 -10.10 19.41
CA ALA A 281 22.05 -9.79 20.10
C ALA A 281 20.86 -9.68 19.15
N VAL A 282 21.05 -9.12 17.94
CA VAL A 282 20.02 -9.02 16.90
C VAL A 282 19.59 -10.42 16.43
N LEU A 283 20.55 -11.29 16.10
CA LEU A 283 20.28 -12.64 15.63
C LEU A 283 19.62 -13.51 16.70
N ASP A 284 20.12 -13.46 17.96
CA ASP A 284 19.48 -14.17 19.08
C ASP A 284 18.00 -13.77 19.24
N ARG A 285 17.70 -12.48 19.10
CA ARG A 285 16.35 -11.97 19.24
C ARG A 285 15.43 -12.41 18.10
N LEU A 286 15.95 -12.46 16.87
CA LEU A 286 15.24 -12.92 15.68
C LEU A 286 14.95 -14.43 15.75
N GLU A 287 15.96 -15.23 16.09
CA GLU A 287 15.83 -16.70 16.25
C GLU A 287 14.83 -17.08 17.33
N ALA A 288 14.84 -16.36 18.47
CA ALA A 288 13.87 -16.58 19.55
C ALA A 288 12.42 -16.34 19.10
N SER A 289 12.21 -15.62 17.99
CA SER A 289 10.90 -15.37 17.37
C SER A 289 10.63 -16.23 16.14
N GLY A 290 11.49 -17.22 15.86
CA GLY A 290 11.33 -18.16 14.76
C GLY A 290 11.68 -17.59 13.38
N VAL A 291 12.49 -16.54 13.30
CA VAL A 291 12.95 -15.97 12.02
C VAL A 291 14.07 -16.84 11.46
N THR A 292 13.93 -17.29 10.23
CA THR A 292 14.99 -17.92 9.44
C THR A 292 15.89 -16.83 8.85
N VAL A 293 17.17 -16.88 9.16
CA VAL A 293 18.15 -15.90 8.68
C VAL A 293 18.93 -16.46 7.50
N HIS A 294 18.82 -15.80 6.35
CA HIS A 294 19.63 -16.04 5.14
C HIS A 294 20.82 -15.08 5.17
N ALA A 295 22.01 -15.60 5.35
CA ALA A 295 23.19 -14.82 5.73
C ALA A 295 24.32 -14.91 4.70
N ASP A 296 25.04 -13.79 4.49
CA ASP A 296 26.27 -13.80 3.73
C ASP A 296 27.41 -14.54 4.46
N GLU A 297 28.54 -14.78 3.79
CA GLU A 297 29.67 -15.51 4.35
C GLU A 297 30.23 -14.85 5.63
N ARG A 298 30.20 -13.54 5.71
CA ARG A 298 30.74 -12.75 6.85
C ARG A 298 29.83 -12.87 8.07
N VAL A 299 28.53 -12.83 7.89
CA VAL A 299 27.55 -13.10 8.95
C VAL A 299 27.65 -14.56 9.40
N ARG A 300 27.76 -15.50 8.45
CA ARG A 300 27.93 -16.93 8.75
C ARG A 300 29.23 -17.26 9.49
N ALA A 301 30.27 -16.46 9.31
CA ALA A 301 31.48 -16.60 10.14
C ALA A 301 31.22 -16.30 11.62
N LEU A 302 30.24 -15.44 11.93
CA LEU A 302 29.79 -15.12 13.29
C LEU A 302 28.69 -16.08 13.79
N ARG A 303 27.84 -16.58 12.86
CA ARG A 303 26.68 -17.44 13.16
C ARG A 303 26.56 -18.55 12.09
N PRO A 304 27.32 -19.68 12.26
CA PRO A 304 27.42 -20.74 11.24
C PRO A 304 26.10 -21.48 10.93
N GLU A 305 25.14 -21.48 11.84
CA GLU A 305 23.84 -22.17 11.72
C GLU A 305 22.85 -21.45 10.80
N THR A 306 23.14 -20.23 10.36
CA THR A 306 22.29 -19.48 9.42
C THR A 306 22.32 -20.09 8.02
N VAL A 307 21.24 -19.90 7.26
CA VAL A 307 21.12 -20.39 5.88
C VAL A 307 22.01 -19.53 4.97
N PRO A 308 22.76 -20.10 4.02
CA PRO A 308 23.48 -19.30 3.03
C PRO A 308 22.51 -18.48 2.18
N VAL A 309 22.73 -17.17 2.10
CA VAL A 309 21.95 -16.28 1.23
C VAL A 309 22.30 -16.51 -0.24
N THR A 310 21.31 -16.47 -1.10
CA THR A 310 21.46 -16.52 -2.55
C THR A 310 21.25 -15.14 -3.19
N GLU A 311 21.59 -14.99 -4.47
CA GLU A 311 21.30 -13.75 -5.21
C GLU A 311 19.79 -13.49 -5.31
N GLU A 312 18.98 -14.54 -5.36
CA GLU A 312 17.52 -14.46 -5.40
C GLU A 312 16.94 -13.98 -4.07
N ASP A 313 17.49 -14.41 -2.93
CA ASP A 313 17.04 -13.98 -1.60
C ASP A 313 17.15 -12.46 -1.42
N TRP A 314 18.19 -11.83 -1.97
CA TRP A 314 18.35 -10.37 -1.92
C TRP A 314 17.27 -9.60 -2.69
N ALA A 315 16.70 -10.20 -3.72
CA ALA A 315 15.67 -9.61 -4.58
C ALA A 315 14.25 -10.07 -4.20
N THR A 316 14.11 -10.90 -3.16
CA THR A 316 12.84 -11.51 -2.77
C THR A 316 12.15 -10.72 -1.66
N GLU A 317 10.87 -10.40 -1.86
CA GLU A 317 9.95 -10.05 -0.80
C GLU A 317 9.44 -11.35 -0.17
N HIS A 318 10.05 -11.79 0.93
CA HIS A 318 9.75 -13.08 1.56
C HIS A 318 8.32 -13.17 2.10
N MET A 319 7.79 -12.07 2.63
CA MET A 319 6.46 -11.99 3.25
C MET A 319 6.21 -13.04 4.36
N SER A 320 7.27 -13.53 4.96
CA SER A 320 7.33 -14.59 5.98
C SER A 320 8.37 -14.24 7.05
N LEU A 321 8.55 -15.10 8.02
CA LEU A 321 9.62 -14.97 9.02
C LEU A 321 10.99 -15.40 8.45
N ASP A 322 11.32 -14.90 7.26
CA ASP A 322 12.62 -15.05 6.60
C ASP A 322 13.26 -13.67 6.44
N LEU A 323 14.56 -13.55 6.64
CA LEU A 323 15.30 -12.29 6.59
C LEU A 323 16.68 -12.49 5.97
N SER A 324 17.00 -11.72 4.93
CA SER A 324 18.35 -11.67 4.36
C SER A 324 19.25 -10.74 5.17
N VAL A 325 20.46 -11.20 5.56
CA VAL A 325 21.39 -10.42 6.40
C VAL A 325 22.78 -10.41 5.79
N GLY A 326 23.36 -9.22 5.65
CA GLY A 326 24.73 -9.05 5.14
C GLY A 326 25.53 -7.97 5.84
N ILE A 327 26.88 -8.12 5.82
CA ILE A 327 27.82 -7.12 6.31
C ILE A 327 28.33 -6.30 5.12
N VAL A 328 28.30 -4.97 5.25
CA VAL A 328 28.83 -4.03 4.27
C VAL A 328 30.00 -3.24 4.82
N ASP A 329 30.93 -2.84 3.97
CA ASP A 329 32.15 -2.15 4.41
C ASP A 329 31.93 -0.66 4.69
N SER A 330 30.89 -0.08 4.10
CA SER A 330 30.58 1.35 4.21
C SER A 330 29.12 1.64 3.89
N MET A 331 28.68 2.86 4.17
CA MET A 331 27.37 3.37 3.69
C MET A 331 27.28 3.35 2.17
N ASP A 332 28.38 3.61 1.45
CA ASP A 332 28.38 3.53 -0.02
C ASP A 332 28.08 2.13 -0.53
N ASP A 333 28.56 1.10 0.17
CA ASP A 333 28.25 -0.28 -0.14
C ASP A 333 26.79 -0.62 0.17
N ALA A 334 26.27 -0.15 1.30
CA ALA A 334 24.87 -0.29 1.65
C ALA A 334 23.97 0.35 0.57
N LEU A 335 24.25 1.60 0.19
CA LEU A 335 23.51 2.30 -0.86
C LEU A 335 23.60 1.63 -2.22
N ARG A 336 24.77 1.04 -2.57
CA ARG A 336 24.90 0.25 -3.81
C ARG A 336 24.05 -1.02 -3.77
N HIS A 337 24.04 -1.72 -2.63
CA HIS A 337 23.19 -2.90 -2.44
C HIS A 337 21.71 -2.53 -2.57
N ILE A 338 21.26 -1.50 -1.87
CA ILE A 338 19.90 -0.99 -1.93
C ILE A 338 19.51 -0.63 -3.38
N ARG A 339 20.34 0.15 -4.10
CA ARG A 339 20.07 0.51 -5.50
C ARG A 339 19.92 -0.70 -6.42
N ARG A 340 20.59 -1.80 -6.11
CA ARG A 340 20.54 -3.03 -6.91
C ARG A 340 19.31 -3.87 -6.66
N PHE A 341 18.89 -4.00 -5.42
CA PHE A 341 17.87 -4.98 -4.99
C PHE A 341 16.56 -4.37 -4.51
N SER A 342 16.59 -3.10 -4.09
CA SER A 342 15.39 -2.42 -3.61
C SER A 342 14.36 -2.22 -4.71
N THR A 343 13.11 -2.33 -4.31
CA THR A 343 11.95 -1.92 -5.10
C THR A 343 11.59 -0.45 -4.87
N LYS A 344 12.41 0.30 -4.12
CA LYS A 344 12.21 1.71 -3.75
C LYS A 344 10.96 1.95 -2.89
N HIS A 345 10.51 0.91 -2.19
CA HIS A 345 9.31 0.96 -1.39
C HIS A 345 9.56 1.62 -0.03
N THR A 346 10.45 1.06 0.78
CA THR A 346 10.78 1.56 2.13
C THR A 346 12.23 1.24 2.46
N GLU A 347 12.99 2.26 2.87
CA GLU A 347 14.38 2.11 3.24
C GLU A 347 14.65 2.82 4.57
N SER A 348 15.51 2.25 5.41
CA SER A 348 15.78 2.82 6.73
C SER A 348 17.25 2.74 7.13
N ILE A 349 17.67 3.67 7.97
CA ILE A 349 18.97 3.66 8.63
C ILE A 349 18.79 3.77 10.14
N VAL A 350 19.55 2.99 10.90
CA VAL A 350 19.70 3.15 12.35
C VAL A 350 21.09 3.70 12.62
N THR A 351 21.16 4.93 13.11
CA THR A 351 22.43 5.63 13.35
C THR A 351 22.31 6.59 14.53
N ASN A 352 23.42 6.86 15.18
CA ASN A 352 23.56 7.91 16.21
C ASN A 352 24.31 9.15 15.68
N ASP A 353 24.62 9.16 14.38
CA ASP A 353 25.27 10.27 13.67
C ASP A 353 24.28 10.96 12.74
N LEU A 354 24.00 12.24 13.03
CA LEU A 354 23.04 13.04 12.24
C LEU A 354 23.54 13.25 10.81
N GLY A 355 24.85 13.42 10.59
CA GLY A 355 25.43 13.57 9.26
C GLY A 355 25.21 12.34 8.39
N ASN A 356 25.37 11.14 9.00
CA ASN A 356 25.09 9.87 8.31
C ASN A 356 23.59 9.70 8.03
N ALA A 357 22.72 10.13 8.94
CA ALA A 357 21.27 10.13 8.72
C ALA A 357 20.90 11.02 7.53
N GLU A 358 21.36 12.28 7.53
CA GLU A 358 21.10 13.24 6.44
C GLU A 358 21.68 12.75 5.11
N ARG A 359 22.89 12.19 5.12
CA ARG A 359 23.51 11.63 3.93
C ARG A 359 22.69 10.47 3.36
N PHE A 360 22.29 9.51 4.19
CA PHE A 360 21.46 8.37 3.77
C PHE A 360 20.16 8.86 3.12
N LEU A 361 19.44 9.80 3.75
CA LEU A 361 18.21 10.37 3.23
C LEU A 361 18.36 11.07 1.89
N ASN A 362 19.50 11.73 1.68
CA ASN A 362 19.76 12.46 0.44
C ASN A 362 20.21 11.56 -0.72
N GLU A 363 20.81 10.39 -0.41
CA GLU A 363 21.44 9.53 -1.41
C GLU A 363 20.64 8.25 -1.69
N VAL A 364 19.76 7.80 -0.77
CA VAL A 364 18.89 6.64 -1.01
C VAL A 364 17.80 7.01 -2.01
N ASP A 365 17.61 6.13 -3.00
CA ASP A 365 16.56 6.28 -4.01
C ASP A 365 15.37 5.39 -3.61
N ALA A 366 14.49 5.93 -2.78
CA ALA A 366 13.26 5.27 -2.34
C ALA A 366 12.03 6.15 -2.62
N ALA A 367 10.92 5.56 -2.95
CA ALA A 367 9.68 6.27 -3.21
C ALA A 367 8.73 6.17 -2.00
N PRO A 368 7.94 7.23 -1.74
CA PRO A 368 8.28 8.60 -2.04
C PRO A 368 9.32 9.12 -1.04
N SER A 369 10.29 9.85 -1.53
CA SER A 369 11.18 10.58 -0.66
C SER A 369 10.38 11.62 0.11
N VAL A 370 10.23 11.44 1.42
CA VAL A 370 9.74 12.51 2.28
C VAL A 370 10.85 13.54 2.38
N ASN A 371 10.72 14.59 1.61
CA ASN A 371 11.60 15.74 1.71
C ASN A 371 11.44 16.39 3.09
N ARG A 372 12.49 16.35 3.91
CA ARG A 372 12.67 16.99 5.20
C ARG A 372 11.83 16.43 6.33
N VAL A 373 12.48 15.65 7.15
CA VAL A 373 12.13 15.57 8.56
C VAL A 373 12.61 16.86 9.22
N GLU A 374 11.68 17.76 9.54
CA GLU A 374 11.89 18.63 10.69
C GLU A 374 12.11 17.71 11.87
N ALA A 375 13.15 17.98 12.65
CA ALA A 375 13.61 17.19 13.76
C ALA A 375 12.44 16.54 14.50
N LEU A 376 12.38 15.21 14.42
CA LEU A 376 11.70 14.37 15.40
C LEU A 376 10.20 14.52 15.58
N THR A 377 9.47 14.16 14.61
CA THR A 377 8.26 13.43 14.88
C THR A 377 8.32 12.18 14.03
N MET A 378 8.42 11.02 14.68
CA MET A 378 8.13 9.75 14.06
C MET A 378 6.72 9.86 13.47
N THR A 379 6.62 10.21 12.22
CA THR A 379 5.36 10.15 11.51
C THR A 379 5.15 8.69 11.11
N ALA A 380 4.46 8.18 11.80
CA ALA A 380 3.67 7.05 12.05
C ALA A 380 2.86 6.57 10.87
N ALA A 381 3.47 6.17 9.77
CA ALA A 381 2.83 5.23 8.87
C ALA A 381 3.26 3.78 9.16
N ALA A 382 4.42 3.57 9.77
CA ALA A 382 4.82 2.25 10.26
C ALA A 382 4.33 1.94 11.67
N SER A 383 3.51 2.77 12.31
CA SER A 383 3.44 2.70 13.75
C SER A 383 2.09 2.91 14.41
N THR A 384 1.10 2.15 14.04
CA THR A 384 0.01 1.92 15.00
C THR A 384 0.53 1.21 16.27
N SER A 385 1.66 0.51 16.22
CA SER A 385 2.26 -0.16 17.38
C SER A 385 3.27 0.68 18.17
N LEU A 386 3.86 1.72 17.57
CA LEU A 386 4.81 2.58 18.26
C LEU A 386 4.17 3.73 19.04
N ARG A 387 2.89 4.02 18.85
CA ARG A 387 2.15 5.06 19.58
C ARG A 387 2.09 4.84 21.11
N ASN A 388 2.39 3.66 21.60
CA ASN A 388 2.28 3.35 23.02
C ASN A 388 3.61 3.37 23.79
N ARG A 389 4.73 3.80 23.20
CA ARG A 389 6.01 3.89 23.92
C ARG A 389 6.59 5.30 23.90
N SER A 390 6.36 6.02 24.97
CA SER A 390 6.85 7.39 25.23
C SER A 390 8.38 7.52 25.40
N ALA A 391 9.19 6.58 24.92
CA ALA A 391 10.60 6.48 25.20
C ALA A 391 11.49 6.08 24.01
N LEU A 392 11.09 6.35 22.74
CA LEU A 392 12.02 6.11 21.63
C LEU A 392 12.90 7.35 21.40
N PRO A 393 14.21 7.13 21.27
CA PRO A 393 15.17 8.22 21.16
C PRO A 393 15.22 8.87 19.78
N ARG A 394 15.85 10.02 19.73
CA ARG A 394 15.82 11.05 18.68
C ARG A 394 16.52 10.75 17.34
N SER A 395 16.97 9.55 17.05
CA SER A 395 17.88 9.27 15.93
C SER A 395 17.41 8.18 14.97
N PHE A 396 16.11 7.94 14.88
CA PHE A 396 15.56 7.03 13.86
C PHE A 396 15.02 7.82 12.68
N VAL A 397 15.51 7.51 11.49
CA VAL A 397 15.06 8.15 10.26
C VAL A 397 14.55 7.05 9.32
N THR A 398 13.26 7.06 9.07
CA THR A 398 12.59 6.17 8.12
C THR A 398 12.07 7.00 6.95
N ILE A 399 12.30 6.53 5.75
CA ILE A 399 11.66 7.07 4.55
C ILE A 399 10.47 6.14 4.27
N ASP A 400 9.27 6.64 4.49
CA ASP A 400 8.03 5.90 4.22
C ASP A 400 7.53 6.19 2.80
N SER A 401 7.39 5.15 2.01
CA SER A 401 6.38 5.15 0.97
C SER A 401 5.02 4.99 1.65
N VAL A 402 4.05 5.81 1.28
CA VAL A 402 2.68 5.67 1.77
C VAL A 402 2.13 4.32 1.31
N CYS A 403 2.40 3.28 2.08
CA CYS A 403 1.57 2.11 2.06
C CYS A 403 0.32 2.49 2.87
N LEU A 404 -0.84 2.54 2.24
CA LEU A 404 -2.11 2.51 2.95
C LEU A 404 -2.11 1.22 3.76
N VAL A 405 -1.69 1.30 5.01
CA VAL A 405 -1.67 0.17 5.92
C VAL A 405 -2.90 0.30 6.80
N GLU A 406 -3.68 -0.77 6.79
CA GLU A 406 -4.73 -1.05 7.75
C GLU A 406 -4.25 -0.99 9.22
#